data_5bda75564f34799ce9ed40e0c681a64d
#
_entry.id   5bda75564f34799ce9ed40e0c681a64d
#
_cell.length_a   1.000
_cell.length_b   1.000
_cell.length_c   1.000
_cell.angle_alpha   90.00
_cell.angle_beta   90.00
_cell.angle_gamma   90.00
#
_symmetry.space_group_name_H-M   'P 1'
#
loop_
_entity.id
_entity.type
_entity.pdbx_description
1 polymer ?
#
loop_
_entity_poly.entity_id
_entity_poly.type
_entity_poly.pdbx_seq_one_letter_code
_entity_poly.pdbx_strand_id
1 'polypeptide(L)'
;MLRRLNRRLNRASLPVCGLVLALGLFPARGLAAEAAAGDYRQRLVPTPHGWPKRQHWCVWIEPTAVSGPAASWDQLWLQAVEAALTSWAELVTIHRSESRQSAQVQILRRRPPLQQGRASHGRAELALATNKPGDPPRIEPRVVVSISPGQRPEAIQATALHELGHAFGMWGHSDHPQDAMAAVPGATPVLRLTARDRATFMWLQQQPGLPGNDPTAAGGQAGCH
;
A
#
# COMPACT_ATOMS: atom_id res chain seq x y z
N MET A 1 -70.77 -60.52 30.78
CA MET A 1 -69.50 -61.22 30.98
C MET A 1 -68.34 -60.28 30.60
N LEU A 2 -67.70 -59.71 31.60
CA LEU A 2 -66.63 -58.74 31.46
C LEU A 2 -65.30 -59.44 31.51
N ARG A 3 -64.41 -59.22 30.51
CA ARG A 3 -63.00 -59.50 30.62
C ARG A 3 -62.22 -58.19 30.63
N ARG A 4 -61.52 -57.91 31.72
CA ARG A 4 -60.62 -56.81 31.94
C ARG A 4 -59.27 -57.18 31.23
N LEU A 5 -58.79 -56.29 30.36
CA LEU A 5 -57.43 -56.34 29.85
C LEU A 5 -56.64 -55.24 30.53
N ASN A 6 -55.65 -55.70 31.29
CA ASN A 6 -54.65 -54.87 31.96
C ASN A 6 -53.53 -54.54 30.95
N ARG A 7 -53.42 -53.31 30.54
CA ARG A 7 -52.25 -52.85 29.72
C ARG A 7 -51.25 -52.17 30.63
N ARG A 8 -50.09 -52.82 30.76
CA ARG A 8 -48.90 -52.26 31.40
C ARG A 8 -48.32 -51.18 30.52
N LEU A 9 -48.15 -49.96 31.10
CA LEU A 9 -47.44 -48.87 30.48
C LEU A 9 -45.93 -49.08 30.59
N ASN A 10 -45.29 -49.37 29.47
CA ASN A 10 -43.83 -49.38 29.32
C ASN A 10 -43.33 -47.91 29.25
N ARG A 11 -42.61 -47.46 30.28
CA ARG A 11 -41.85 -46.23 30.25
C ARG A 11 -40.63 -46.42 29.39
N ALA A 12 -40.62 -45.87 28.17
CA ALA A 12 -39.44 -45.76 27.35
C ALA A 12 -38.61 -44.53 27.81
N SER A 13 -37.42 -44.83 28.32
CA SER A 13 -36.40 -43.78 28.62
C SER A 13 -35.80 -43.27 27.32
N LEU A 14 -35.94 -41.97 27.06
CA LEU A 14 -35.25 -41.29 25.94
C LEU A 14 -33.82 -40.97 26.35
N PRO A 15 -32.80 -41.24 25.50
CA PRO A 15 -31.46 -40.77 25.76
C PRO A 15 -31.32 -39.26 25.49
N VAL A 16 -30.81 -38.55 26.47
CA VAL A 16 -30.42 -37.12 26.35
C VAL A 16 -29.20 -37.06 25.45
N CYS A 17 -29.38 -36.63 24.20
CA CYS A 17 -28.33 -36.36 23.28
C CYS A 17 -27.66 -35.06 23.68
N GLY A 18 -26.52 -35.10 24.36
CA GLY A 18 -25.70 -33.94 24.70
C GLY A 18 -25.09 -33.34 23.43
N LEU A 19 -25.56 -32.17 23.05
CA LEU A 19 -24.96 -31.36 22.00
C LEU A 19 -23.63 -30.77 22.52
N VAL A 20 -22.52 -31.38 22.21
CA VAL A 20 -21.18 -30.82 22.46
C VAL A 20 -20.94 -29.75 21.41
N LEU A 21 -21.09 -28.47 21.78
CA LEU A 21 -20.59 -27.34 20.99
C LEU A 21 -19.07 -27.38 21.00
N ALA A 22 -18.48 -27.90 19.94
CA ALA A 22 -17.07 -27.72 19.66
C ALA A 22 -16.84 -26.24 19.26
N LEU A 23 -16.44 -25.41 20.23
CA LEU A 23 -15.83 -24.11 19.93
C LEU A 23 -14.54 -24.37 19.17
N GLY A 24 -14.61 -24.23 17.84
CA GLY A 24 -13.43 -24.22 16.98
C GLY A 24 -12.53 -23.06 17.34
N LEU A 25 -11.45 -23.34 18.06
CA LEU A 25 -10.31 -22.43 18.16
C LEU A 25 -9.71 -22.31 16.76
N PHE A 26 -10.08 -21.26 16.03
CA PHE A 26 -9.34 -20.85 14.85
C PHE A 26 -7.94 -20.41 15.32
N PRO A 27 -6.87 -21.05 14.85
CA PRO A 27 -5.53 -20.63 15.26
C PRO A 27 -5.27 -19.22 14.73
N ALA A 28 -4.97 -18.30 15.63
CA ALA A 28 -4.48 -16.96 15.34
C ALA A 28 -3.05 -17.02 14.73
N ARG A 29 -2.88 -17.78 13.66
CA ARG A 29 -1.60 -17.96 12.96
C ARG A 29 -1.15 -16.76 12.14
N GLY A 30 -2.09 -15.89 11.72
CA GLY A 30 -1.75 -14.75 10.85
C GLY A 30 -0.96 -13.66 11.58
N LEU A 31 -1.37 -13.27 12.78
CA LEU A 31 -0.76 -12.16 13.52
C LEU A 31 0.63 -12.48 14.09
N ALA A 32 0.88 -13.73 14.47
CA ALA A 32 2.19 -14.13 15.00
C ALA A 32 3.26 -14.25 13.91
N ALA A 33 2.89 -14.65 12.69
CA ALA A 33 3.82 -14.71 11.56
C ALA A 33 4.23 -13.30 11.09
N GLU A 34 3.33 -12.32 11.15
CA GLU A 34 3.60 -10.94 10.78
C GLU A 34 4.54 -10.24 11.78
N ALA A 35 4.41 -10.51 13.07
CA ALA A 35 5.32 -9.99 14.11
C ALA A 35 6.74 -10.59 14.03
N ALA A 36 6.92 -11.78 13.46
CA ALA A 36 8.21 -12.44 13.31
C ALA A 36 8.99 -12.03 12.05
N ALA A 37 8.36 -11.30 11.11
CA ALA A 37 8.98 -10.97 9.82
C ALA A 37 10.15 -9.98 9.92
N GLY A 38 10.30 -9.26 11.03
CA GLY A 38 11.26 -8.16 11.17
C GLY A 38 10.91 -6.97 10.29
N ASP A 39 11.84 -6.05 10.14
CA ASP A 39 11.74 -4.90 9.23
C ASP A 39 13.14 -4.50 8.71
N TYR A 40 13.17 -3.50 7.83
CA TYR A 40 14.42 -2.96 7.27
C TYR A 40 14.54 -1.44 7.49
N ARG A 41 13.98 -0.92 8.61
CA ARG A 41 14.02 0.50 9.00
C ARG A 41 15.40 1.12 8.96
N GLN A 42 16.44 0.35 9.30
CA GLN A 42 17.84 0.79 9.32
C GLN A 42 18.40 1.14 7.93
N ARG A 43 17.71 0.73 6.87
CA ARG A 43 18.06 1.01 5.48
C ARG A 43 17.35 2.22 4.91
N LEU A 44 16.41 2.80 5.65
CA LEU A 44 15.71 4.01 5.24
C LEU A 44 16.52 5.24 5.66
N VAL A 45 16.48 6.28 4.84
CA VAL A 45 17.20 7.54 5.07
C VAL A 45 16.20 8.70 5.08
N PRO A 46 16.16 9.51 6.15
CA PRO A 46 15.36 10.72 6.18
C PRO A 46 15.98 11.81 5.31
N THR A 47 15.20 12.83 4.98
CA THR A 47 15.75 14.08 4.46
C THR A 47 16.40 14.88 5.61
N PRO A 48 17.20 15.93 5.30
CA PRO A 48 17.72 16.84 6.34
C PRO A 48 16.64 17.52 7.19
N HIS A 49 15.40 17.55 6.70
CA HIS A 49 14.25 18.20 7.35
C HIS A 49 13.29 17.22 8.05
N GLY A 50 13.56 15.93 8.02
CA GLY A 50 12.71 14.88 8.57
C GLY A 50 12.22 13.89 7.51
N TRP A 51 11.26 13.05 7.88
CA TRP A 51 10.72 12.02 6.99
C TRP A 51 9.66 12.62 6.05
N PRO A 52 9.77 12.43 4.73
CA PRO A 52 8.81 12.97 3.77
C PRO A 52 7.54 12.12 3.74
N LYS A 53 6.86 12.01 4.88
CA LYS A 53 5.63 11.24 5.09
C LYS A 53 4.43 12.14 5.25
N ARG A 54 3.25 11.61 4.93
CA ARG A 54 1.93 12.26 5.12
C ARG A 54 0.90 11.19 5.48
N GLN A 55 -0.18 11.59 6.13
CA GLN A 55 -1.34 10.72 6.35
C GLN A 55 -2.25 10.65 5.11
N HIS A 56 -2.36 11.76 4.38
CA HIS A 56 -3.20 11.90 3.20
C HIS A 56 -2.34 12.33 2.02
N TRP A 57 -2.49 11.65 0.91
CA TRP A 57 -1.75 11.90 -0.31
C TRP A 57 -2.71 12.20 -1.47
N CYS A 58 -2.50 13.31 -2.15
CA CYS A 58 -3.15 13.59 -3.43
C CYS A 58 -2.29 13.00 -4.55
N VAL A 59 -2.88 12.08 -5.29
CA VAL A 59 -2.20 11.34 -6.36
C VAL A 59 -2.86 11.67 -7.69
N TRP A 60 -2.08 12.20 -8.61
CA TRP A 60 -2.46 12.39 -10.00
C TRP A 60 -1.79 11.33 -10.87
N ILE A 61 -2.53 10.73 -11.78
CA ILE A 61 -2.00 9.83 -12.81
C ILE A 61 -2.13 10.51 -14.15
N GLU A 62 -1.09 10.45 -14.96
CA GLU A 62 -1.11 10.93 -16.34
C GLU A 62 -2.27 10.26 -17.11
N PRO A 63 -3.15 11.06 -17.76
CA PRO A 63 -4.25 10.51 -18.53
C PRO A 63 -3.76 9.57 -19.63
N THR A 64 -4.46 8.46 -19.79
CA THR A 64 -4.17 7.44 -20.80
C THR A 64 -5.14 7.55 -21.97
N ALA A 65 -4.74 7.06 -23.15
CA ALA A 65 -5.61 7.00 -24.32
C ALA A 65 -6.78 6.03 -24.06
N VAL A 66 -8.00 6.49 -24.35
CA VAL A 66 -9.23 5.68 -24.22
C VAL A 66 -9.65 5.04 -25.55
N SER A 67 -9.01 5.43 -26.64
CA SER A 67 -9.28 4.94 -27.99
C SER A 67 -8.02 4.98 -28.86
N GLY A 68 -8.05 4.28 -29.99
CA GLY A 68 -6.92 4.18 -30.90
C GLY A 68 -5.96 3.02 -30.61
N PRO A 69 -4.89 2.87 -31.41
CA PRO A 69 -4.00 1.68 -31.36
C PRO A 69 -3.29 1.48 -30.03
N ALA A 70 -3.05 2.54 -29.28
CA ALA A 70 -2.35 2.47 -27.98
C ALA A 70 -3.29 2.20 -26.80
N ALA A 71 -4.61 2.35 -26.97
CA ALA A 71 -5.57 2.36 -25.85
C ALA A 71 -5.52 1.09 -25.00
N SER A 72 -5.39 -0.09 -25.60
CA SER A 72 -5.33 -1.35 -24.86
C SER A 72 -4.08 -1.45 -23.97
N TRP A 73 -2.94 -1.01 -24.46
CA TRP A 73 -1.68 -0.99 -23.69
C TRP A 73 -1.72 0.05 -22.58
N ASP A 74 -2.32 1.19 -22.85
CA ASP A 74 -2.51 2.27 -21.90
C ASP A 74 -3.44 1.83 -20.76
N GLN A 75 -4.50 1.11 -21.07
CA GLN A 75 -5.42 0.55 -20.08
C GLN A 75 -4.75 -0.53 -19.23
N LEU A 76 -3.95 -1.43 -19.81
CA LEU A 76 -3.21 -2.43 -19.05
C LEU A 76 -2.20 -1.77 -18.08
N TRP A 77 -1.51 -0.72 -18.54
CA TRP A 77 -0.61 0.04 -17.69
C TRP A 77 -1.37 0.72 -16.53
N LEU A 78 -2.49 1.38 -16.82
CA LEU A 78 -3.31 2.05 -15.82
C LEU A 78 -3.84 1.05 -14.77
N GLN A 79 -4.36 -0.10 -15.20
CA GLN A 79 -4.85 -1.15 -14.29
C GLN A 79 -3.74 -1.66 -13.37
N ALA A 80 -2.54 -1.86 -13.87
CA ALA A 80 -1.40 -2.30 -13.07
C ALA A 80 -0.99 -1.24 -12.02
N VAL A 81 -0.99 0.05 -12.38
CA VAL A 81 -0.72 1.16 -11.45
C VAL A 81 -1.83 1.27 -10.39
N GLU A 82 -3.09 1.15 -10.77
CA GLU A 82 -4.23 1.18 -9.84
C GLU A 82 -4.20 0.00 -8.86
N ALA A 83 -3.78 -1.20 -9.30
CA ALA A 83 -3.60 -2.35 -8.43
C ALA A 83 -2.51 -2.10 -7.36
N ALA A 84 -1.41 -1.44 -7.75
CA ALA A 84 -0.36 -1.03 -6.82
C ALA A 84 -0.86 0.03 -5.82
N LEU A 85 -1.60 1.05 -6.28
CA LEU A 85 -2.23 2.05 -5.41
C LEU A 85 -3.21 1.41 -4.43
N THR A 86 -4.00 0.44 -4.86
CA THR A 86 -4.93 -0.31 -4.00
C THR A 86 -4.18 -1.03 -2.88
N SER A 87 -3.01 -1.63 -3.18
CA SER A 87 -2.19 -2.27 -2.15
C SER A 87 -1.66 -1.27 -1.11
N TRP A 88 -1.30 -0.06 -1.52
CA TRP A 88 -0.85 1.00 -0.62
C TRP A 88 -2.00 1.66 0.15
N ALA A 89 -3.21 1.71 -0.42
CA ALA A 89 -4.39 2.28 0.24
C ALA A 89 -4.79 1.53 1.52
N GLU A 90 -4.27 0.33 1.74
CA GLU A 90 -4.40 -0.38 3.02
C GLU A 90 -3.61 0.28 4.17
N LEU A 91 -2.60 1.11 3.86
CA LEU A 91 -1.69 1.72 4.83
C LEU A 91 -1.72 3.25 4.84
N VAL A 92 -2.12 3.88 3.75
CA VAL A 92 -2.18 5.35 3.61
C VAL A 92 -3.51 5.78 3.00
N THR A 93 -3.98 6.95 3.35
CA THR A 93 -5.15 7.54 2.70
C THR A 93 -4.74 8.18 1.38
N ILE A 94 -5.28 7.67 0.27
CA ILE A 94 -4.99 8.14 -1.08
C ILE A 94 -6.23 8.80 -1.66
N HIS A 95 -6.11 10.07 -2.07
CA HIS A 95 -7.12 10.80 -2.80
C HIS A 95 -6.67 11.02 -4.25
N ARG A 96 -7.58 10.81 -5.19
CA ARG A 96 -7.29 11.12 -6.60
C ARG A 96 -7.38 12.61 -6.82
N SER A 97 -6.40 13.17 -7.51
CA SER A 97 -6.38 14.58 -7.92
C SER A 97 -6.61 14.68 -9.43
N GLU A 98 -7.47 15.58 -9.84
CA GLU A 98 -7.66 15.92 -11.26
C GLU A 98 -6.58 16.89 -11.74
N SER A 99 -6.02 17.67 -10.83
CA SER A 99 -4.96 18.63 -11.12
C SER A 99 -3.58 18.06 -10.82
N ARG A 100 -2.72 18.06 -11.83
CA ARG A 100 -1.31 17.70 -11.68
C ARG A 100 -0.60 18.59 -10.67
N GLN A 101 -0.93 19.89 -10.64
CA GLN A 101 -0.27 20.90 -9.83
C GLN A 101 -0.58 20.74 -8.33
N SER A 102 -1.80 20.31 -7.99
CA SER A 102 -2.20 20.12 -6.60
C SER A 102 -1.76 18.77 -6.02
N ALA A 103 -1.41 17.79 -6.87
CA ALA A 103 -1.00 16.47 -6.43
C ALA A 103 0.40 16.48 -5.79
N GLN A 104 0.55 15.81 -4.65
CA GLN A 104 1.86 15.52 -4.05
C GLN A 104 2.60 14.41 -4.79
N VAL A 105 1.87 13.44 -5.36
CA VAL A 105 2.43 12.36 -6.15
C VAL A 105 1.90 12.45 -7.57
N GLN A 106 2.81 12.53 -8.54
CA GLN A 106 2.49 12.57 -9.97
C GLN A 106 3.02 11.28 -10.62
N ILE A 107 2.14 10.46 -11.16
CA ILE A 107 2.52 9.20 -11.82
C ILE A 107 2.50 9.40 -13.33
N LEU A 108 3.65 9.20 -13.96
CA LEU A 108 3.89 9.44 -15.38
C LEU A 108 4.13 8.12 -16.11
N ARG A 109 3.49 7.95 -17.26
CA ARG A 109 3.64 6.80 -18.16
C ARG A 109 4.82 7.00 -19.10
N ARG A 110 6.02 6.95 -18.56
CA ARG A 110 7.23 7.14 -19.35
C ARG A 110 8.41 6.33 -18.81
N ARG A 111 9.37 6.05 -19.68
CA ARG A 111 10.65 5.47 -19.25
C ARG A 111 11.45 6.51 -18.46
N PRO A 112 11.98 6.15 -17.27
CA PRO A 112 12.88 7.02 -16.53
C PRO A 112 14.12 7.35 -17.35
N PRO A 113 14.72 8.55 -17.17
CA PRO A 113 16.03 8.87 -17.76
C PRO A 113 17.10 7.89 -17.30
N LEU A 114 18.10 7.66 -18.16
CA LEU A 114 19.27 6.85 -17.80
C LEU A 114 20.02 7.49 -16.63
N GLN A 115 20.40 6.70 -15.65
CA GLN A 115 21.33 7.12 -14.60
C GLN A 115 22.65 6.37 -14.74
N GLN A 116 23.73 7.08 -14.89
CA GLN A 116 25.08 6.49 -15.08
C GLN A 116 25.07 5.40 -16.17
N GLY A 117 24.33 5.64 -17.27
CA GLY A 117 24.20 4.71 -18.38
C GLY A 117 23.27 3.50 -18.11
N ARG A 118 22.65 3.38 -16.94
CA ARG A 118 21.75 2.28 -16.59
C ARG A 118 20.28 2.67 -16.80
N ALA A 119 19.52 1.79 -17.44
CA ALA A 119 18.09 1.91 -17.58
C ALA A 119 17.38 1.33 -16.35
N SER A 120 16.31 1.95 -15.93
CA SER A 120 15.38 1.40 -14.95
C SER A 120 13.97 1.37 -15.53
N HIS A 121 13.10 0.54 -14.96
CA HIS A 121 11.70 0.47 -15.36
C HIS A 121 10.82 1.44 -14.59
N GLY A 122 11.24 1.85 -13.41
CA GLY A 122 10.59 2.84 -12.56
C GLY A 122 11.60 3.80 -11.95
N ARG A 123 11.10 4.94 -11.48
CA ARG A 123 11.82 5.91 -10.67
C ARG A 123 10.88 6.84 -9.95
N ALA A 124 11.13 7.03 -8.65
CA ALA A 124 10.56 8.11 -7.87
C ALA A 124 11.61 9.22 -7.65
N GLU A 125 11.22 10.47 -7.84
CA GLU A 125 12.07 11.66 -7.65
C GLU A 125 11.39 12.58 -6.65
N LEU A 126 12.05 12.84 -5.51
CA LEU A 126 11.56 13.70 -4.44
C LEU A 126 12.04 15.13 -4.64
N ALA A 127 11.12 16.06 -4.57
CA ALA A 127 11.38 17.48 -4.34
C ALA A 127 10.69 17.93 -3.06
N LEU A 128 11.30 18.87 -2.35
CA LEU A 128 10.74 19.50 -1.17
C LEU A 128 10.31 20.91 -1.54
N ALA A 129 9.00 21.18 -1.52
CA ALA A 129 8.44 22.50 -1.77
C ALA A 129 8.25 23.23 -0.45
N THR A 130 8.71 24.48 -0.37
CA THR A 130 8.47 25.37 0.78
C THR A 130 7.33 26.33 0.47
N ASN A 131 6.59 26.72 1.50
CA ASN A 131 5.59 27.79 1.40
C ASN A 131 6.24 29.17 1.18
N LYS A 132 5.41 30.17 0.90
CA LYS A 132 5.88 31.55 0.66
C LYS A 132 6.54 32.15 1.92
N PRO A 133 7.52 33.05 1.76
CA PRO A 133 8.10 33.81 2.87
C PRO A 133 7.00 34.58 3.63
N GLY A 134 7.04 34.51 4.97
CA GLY A 134 6.07 35.16 5.85
C GLY A 134 5.03 34.22 6.45
N ASP A 135 4.80 33.07 5.86
CA ASP A 135 3.96 32.01 6.47
C ASP A 135 4.79 31.16 7.45
N PRO A 136 4.14 30.47 8.41
CA PRO A 136 4.83 29.47 9.25
C PRO A 136 5.54 28.44 8.38
N PRO A 137 6.80 28.06 8.72
CA PRO A 137 7.58 27.16 7.89
C PRO A 137 6.84 25.84 7.62
N ARG A 138 6.59 25.57 6.35
CA ARG A 138 5.98 24.33 5.88
C ARG A 138 6.79 23.76 4.73
N ILE A 139 7.14 22.49 4.82
CA ILE A 139 7.84 21.78 3.77
C ILE A 139 6.92 20.65 3.29
N GLU A 140 6.56 20.66 2.02
CA GLU A 140 5.69 19.67 1.42
C GLU A 140 6.48 18.76 0.49
N PRO A 141 6.38 17.41 0.64
CA PRO A 141 6.98 16.50 -0.31
C PRO A 141 6.20 16.52 -1.63
N ARG A 142 6.92 16.60 -2.73
CA ARG A 142 6.42 16.48 -4.11
C ARG A 142 7.19 15.37 -4.79
N VAL A 143 6.50 14.33 -5.26
CA VAL A 143 7.15 13.17 -5.85
C VAL A 143 6.66 12.95 -7.26
N VAL A 144 7.60 12.82 -8.18
CA VAL A 144 7.32 12.40 -9.56
C VAL A 144 7.72 10.94 -9.70
N VAL A 145 6.75 10.09 -10.04
CA VAL A 145 6.93 8.66 -10.27
C VAL A 145 6.86 8.40 -11.77
N SER A 146 7.93 7.95 -12.37
CA SER A 146 7.98 7.53 -13.77
C SER A 146 7.92 6.01 -13.85
N ILE A 147 6.98 5.44 -14.62
CA ILE A 147 6.81 4.00 -14.80
C ILE A 147 6.81 3.70 -16.30
N SER A 148 7.77 2.87 -16.74
CA SER A 148 7.92 2.49 -18.15
C SER A 148 6.68 1.76 -18.65
N PRO A 149 6.09 2.19 -19.78
CA PRO A 149 5.13 1.37 -20.51
C PRO A 149 5.83 0.22 -21.24
N GLY A 150 5.06 -0.70 -21.81
CA GLY A 150 5.59 -1.76 -22.68
C GLY A 150 6.22 -2.94 -21.95
N GLN A 151 5.97 -3.09 -20.66
CA GLN A 151 6.27 -4.29 -19.90
C GLN A 151 5.01 -5.15 -19.75
N ARG A 152 5.18 -6.39 -19.25
CA ARG A 152 4.04 -7.21 -18.82
C ARG A 152 3.32 -6.54 -17.64
N PRO A 153 1.99 -6.66 -17.52
CA PRO A 153 1.21 -6.00 -16.47
C PRO A 153 1.74 -6.25 -15.05
N GLU A 154 2.16 -7.49 -14.74
CA GLU A 154 2.71 -7.84 -13.43
C GLU A 154 4.04 -7.11 -13.14
N ALA A 155 4.87 -6.92 -14.16
CA ALA A 155 6.12 -6.17 -14.00
C ALA A 155 5.84 -4.67 -13.80
N ILE A 156 4.83 -4.11 -14.49
CA ILE A 156 4.38 -2.73 -14.29
C ILE A 156 3.84 -2.57 -12.86
N GLN A 157 3.00 -3.50 -12.39
CA GLN A 157 2.44 -3.45 -11.05
C GLN A 157 3.53 -3.53 -9.98
N ALA A 158 4.48 -4.46 -10.11
CA ALA A 158 5.59 -4.59 -9.17
C ALA A 158 6.47 -3.32 -9.15
N THR A 159 6.77 -2.75 -10.33
CA THR A 159 7.49 -1.49 -10.44
C THR A 159 6.71 -0.34 -9.78
N ALA A 160 5.41 -0.23 -10.06
CA ALA A 160 4.56 0.78 -9.45
C ALA A 160 4.49 0.63 -7.93
N LEU A 161 4.37 -0.61 -7.43
CA LEU A 161 4.33 -0.91 -6.00
C LEU A 161 5.61 -0.44 -5.30
N HIS A 162 6.77 -0.68 -5.90
CA HIS A 162 8.08 -0.23 -5.43
C HIS A 162 8.20 1.30 -5.42
N GLU A 163 7.97 1.94 -6.55
CA GLU A 163 8.14 3.39 -6.68
C GLU A 163 7.15 4.19 -5.82
N LEU A 164 5.94 3.65 -5.60
CA LEU A 164 4.98 4.21 -4.67
C LEU A 164 5.44 4.13 -3.22
N GLY A 165 6.22 3.12 -2.84
CA GLY A 165 6.85 3.06 -1.53
C GLY A 165 7.78 4.25 -1.29
N HIS A 166 8.62 4.61 -2.26
CA HIS A 166 9.40 5.83 -2.21
C HIS A 166 8.51 7.07 -2.15
N ALA A 167 7.46 7.12 -2.99
CA ALA A 167 6.55 8.26 -3.03
C ALA A 167 5.86 8.50 -1.67
N PHE A 168 5.54 7.44 -0.92
CA PHE A 168 4.93 7.53 0.40
C PHE A 168 5.92 7.62 1.56
N GLY A 169 7.20 7.82 1.27
CA GLY A 169 8.22 8.20 2.24
C GLY A 169 9.29 7.15 2.54
N MET A 170 9.22 5.94 1.98
CA MET A 170 10.22 4.89 2.22
C MET A 170 11.46 5.10 1.33
N TRP A 171 12.31 6.07 1.69
CA TRP A 171 13.56 6.35 0.96
C TRP A 171 14.68 5.43 1.43
N GLY A 172 14.83 4.32 0.73
CA GLY A 172 15.76 3.23 0.97
C GLY A 172 15.17 1.92 0.45
N HIS A 173 15.93 0.84 0.57
CA HIS A 173 15.54 -0.44 -0.02
C HIS A 173 15.69 -1.58 0.98
N SER A 174 14.83 -2.58 0.84
CA SER A 174 14.98 -3.86 1.51
C SER A 174 16.17 -4.66 0.95
N ASP A 175 16.77 -5.47 1.80
CA ASP A 175 17.80 -6.46 1.46
C ASP A 175 17.22 -7.80 1.00
N HIS A 176 15.90 -7.97 1.11
CA HIS A 176 15.26 -9.23 0.78
C HIS A 176 14.58 -9.15 -0.61
N PRO A 177 14.92 -10.04 -1.56
CA PRO A 177 14.46 -9.93 -2.96
C PRO A 177 12.94 -10.18 -3.15
N GLN A 178 12.25 -10.67 -2.13
CA GLN A 178 10.79 -10.88 -2.15
C GLN A 178 10.01 -9.73 -1.53
N ASP A 179 10.66 -8.71 -0.98
CA ASP A 179 9.97 -7.50 -0.53
C ASP A 179 9.65 -6.58 -1.71
N ALA A 180 8.56 -5.83 -1.62
CA ALA A 180 8.20 -4.86 -2.64
C ALA A 180 9.27 -3.77 -2.79
N MET A 181 9.95 -3.41 -1.70
CA MET A 181 11.02 -2.41 -1.69
C MET A 181 12.42 -3.01 -1.87
N ALA A 182 12.54 -4.20 -2.47
CA ALA A 182 13.84 -4.83 -2.72
C ALA A 182 14.75 -3.96 -3.60
N ALA A 183 16.03 -3.78 -3.20
CA ALA A 183 17.03 -3.10 -4.02
C ALA A 183 17.30 -3.85 -5.34
N VAL A 184 17.26 -5.18 -5.28
CA VAL A 184 17.36 -6.07 -6.44
C VAL A 184 16.15 -7.00 -6.38
N PRO A 185 15.15 -6.80 -7.25
CA PRO A 185 13.98 -7.66 -7.31
C PRO A 185 14.34 -9.11 -7.62
N GLY A 186 13.60 -10.05 -7.06
CA GLY A 186 13.69 -11.46 -7.40
C GLY A 186 13.17 -11.77 -8.82
N ALA A 187 13.29 -13.03 -9.23
CA ALA A 187 12.81 -13.47 -10.55
C ALA A 187 11.30 -13.37 -10.74
N THR A 188 10.54 -13.43 -9.66
CA THR A 188 9.07 -13.31 -9.66
C THR A 188 8.67 -11.90 -9.21
N PRO A 189 7.82 -11.18 -9.96
CA PRO A 189 7.32 -9.88 -9.55
C PRO A 189 6.56 -9.93 -8.22
N VAL A 190 6.84 -9.00 -7.31
CA VAL A 190 6.12 -8.84 -6.05
C VAL A 190 4.93 -7.94 -6.28
N LEU A 191 3.72 -8.47 -6.10
CA LEU A 191 2.47 -7.79 -6.44
C LEU A 191 1.71 -7.24 -5.22
N ARG A 192 2.23 -7.49 -4.00
CA ARG A 192 1.64 -7.03 -2.73
C ARG A 192 2.73 -6.67 -1.74
N LEU A 193 2.42 -5.78 -0.81
CA LEU A 193 3.31 -5.45 0.29
C LEU A 193 3.50 -6.67 1.20
N THR A 194 4.74 -6.99 1.51
CA THR A 194 5.08 -8.05 2.46
C THR A 194 4.85 -7.61 3.90
N ALA A 195 4.88 -8.53 4.85
CA ALA A 195 4.84 -8.21 6.27
C ALA A 195 6.00 -7.28 6.67
N ARG A 196 7.19 -7.45 6.06
CA ARG A 196 8.37 -6.60 6.30
C ARG A 196 8.18 -5.18 5.75
N ASP A 197 7.61 -5.04 4.53
CA ASP A 197 7.27 -3.72 3.96
C ASP A 197 6.30 -2.98 4.88
N ARG A 198 5.23 -3.66 5.32
CA ARG A 198 4.22 -3.11 6.23
C ARG A 198 4.83 -2.70 7.57
N ALA A 199 5.62 -3.56 8.20
CA ALA A 199 6.27 -3.27 9.48
C ALA A 199 7.21 -2.05 9.38
N THR A 200 8.00 -1.97 8.29
CA THR A 200 8.90 -0.85 8.03
C THR A 200 8.11 0.45 7.82
N PHE A 201 7.01 0.38 7.04
CA PHE A 201 6.16 1.54 6.80
C PHE A 201 5.45 2.02 8.07
N MET A 202 4.91 1.11 8.89
CA MET A 202 4.27 1.46 10.17
C MET A 202 5.25 2.13 11.14
N TRP A 203 6.51 1.66 11.19
CA TRP A 203 7.56 2.33 11.93
C TRP A 203 7.82 3.74 11.38
N LEU A 204 7.91 3.90 10.04
CA LEU A 204 8.11 5.20 9.41
C LEU A 204 7.03 6.20 9.81
N GLN A 205 5.76 5.76 9.90
CA GLN A 205 4.65 6.64 10.28
C GLN A 205 4.77 7.20 11.70
N GLN A 206 5.56 6.59 12.56
CA GLN A 206 5.83 7.04 13.93
C GLN A 206 6.98 8.05 14.02
N GLN A 207 7.76 8.22 12.94
CA GLN A 207 8.94 9.11 12.97
C GLN A 207 8.53 10.59 12.81
N PRO A 208 9.41 11.55 13.20
CA PRO A 208 9.18 12.97 12.95
C PRO A 208 9.00 13.25 11.45
N GLY A 209 7.91 13.92 11.08
CA GLY A 209 7.64 14.33 9.69
C GLY A 209 8.38 15.60 9.30
N LEU A 210 8.10 16.09 8.09
CA LEU A 210 8.57 17.40 7.63
C LEU A 210 7.85 18.53 8.38
N PRO A 211 8.50 19.67 8.61
CA PRO A 211 7.89 20.83 9.26
C PRO A 211 6.55 21.24 8.62
N GLY A 212 5.55 21.53 9.44
CA GLY A 212 4.21 21.93 9.00
C GLY A 212 3.32 20.81 8.45
N ASN A 213 3.78 19.56 8.49
CA ASN A 213 2.97 18.38 8.10
C ASN A 213 2.49 17.55 9.31
N ASP A 214 2.48 18.16 10.50
CA ASP A 214 1.95 17.51 11.69
C ASP A 214 0.43 17.29 11.53
N PRO A 215 -0.09 16.07 11.68
CA PRO A 215 -1.51 15.77 11.59
C PRO A 215 -2.37 16.47 12.64
N THR A 216 -1.76 16.90 13.76
CA THR A 216 -2.45 17.62 14.84
C THR A 216 -2.59 19.13 14.59
N ALA A 217 -1.90 19.68 13.60
CA ALA A 217 -2.06 21.07 13.21
C ALA A 217 -3.42 21.25 12.50
N ALA A 218 -4.40 21.72 13.25
CA ALA A 218 -5.73 22.05 12.74
C ALA A 218 -5.62 23.03 11.56
N GLY A 219 -5.99 22.60 10.36
CA GLY A 219 -6.07 23.45 9.17
C GLY A 219 -5.55 22.88 7.86
N GLY A 220 -5.03 21.66 7.81
CA GLY A 220 -4.32 21.12 6.65
C GLY A 220 -5.02 20.08 5.81
N GLN A 221 -6.35 20.02 5.76
CA GLN A 221 -7.05 19.31 4.69
C GLN A 221 -7.18 20.25 3.48
N ALA A 222 -6.06 20.54 2.82
CA ALA A 222 -6.15 21.04 1.45
C ALA A 222 -6.70 19.90 0.62
N GLY A 223 -7.94 20.04 0.15
CA GLY A 223 -8.54 19.09 -0.78
C GLY A 223 -7.65 18.92 -2.01
N CYS A 224 -7.70 17.76 -2.64
CA CYS A 224 -6.98 17.43 -3.87
C CYS A 224 -7.62 18.14 -5.10
N HIS A 225 -7.90 19.43 -4.99
CA HIS A 225 -8.56 20.25 -6.03
C HIS A 225 -7.59 20.72 -7.08
#